data_8f17a63e9cb5fd269433cb1c41ddd09f
#
_entry.id   8f17a63e9cb5fd269433cb1c41ddd09f
#
_cell.length_a   1.000
_cell.length_b   1.000
_cell.length_c   1.000
_cell.angle_alpha   90.00
_cell.angle_beta   90.00
_cell.angle_gamma   90.00
#
_symmetry.space_group_name_H-M   'P 1'
#
loop_
_entity.id
_entity.type
_entity.pdbx_description
1 polymer ?
#
loop_
_entity_poly.entity_id
_entity_poly.type
_entity_poly.pdbx_seq_one_letter_code
_entity_poly.pdbx_strand_id
1 'polypeptide(L)'
;MTKLTRFLLMGLLCLLPGLSLHALGGRGTVIEYSLEDGTWRACIRQGRQEKTVMLCPDTDVASLPTDHRLYDAEWAGRAFGLLIAPVQRFLRTGETVYFLPAGRIHFINLSALMAPGGKRCCELYRFVRISSLDNVPEKRPSHFNNCELILFGGMDYRADVSKMRDNAWWLHTDDFKVRYLDSPGWDIGDVSFGYAEDGTRAGVDNLTESRGEIKFIYQLLRRKIRALVNTGPEALEERFRFYANSTRDYVMHLSTHTFTVEPKGSPLSSGLTERQRAYKSCGLLFSGAGHTFDGVPMPYSLNDGLLYAEEIAALDMSHCRLLVLGACNTALGTVSQDGVTGLQSAFKDAGAGAMLMTLWSVNDRAASEFMKRFYTYLYSGKNRHEALDRARIDLMRSEDFGDPVYWAPFIMLD
;
A
#
# COMPACT_ATOMS: atom_id res chain seq x y z
N MET A 1 35.00 0.37 25.34
CA MET A 1 33.72 0.04 25.98
C MET A 1 33.36 -1.38 25.55
N THR A 2 33.29 -2.30 26.48
CA THR A 2 33.26 -3.74 26.26
C THR A 2 31.86 -4.21 25.84
N LYS A 3 31.80 -5.34 25.08
CA LYS A 3 30.55 -6.01 24.60
C LYS A 3 29.51 -6.27 25.69
N LEU A 4 29.90 -6.26 26.95
CA LEU A 4 29.01 -6.46 28.12
C LEU A 4 28.10 -5.29 28.36
N THR A 5 28.48 -4.05 28.02
CA THR A 5 27.66 -2.84 28.23
C THR A 5 26.54 -2.70 27.20
N ARG A 6 26.68 -3.34 26.02
CA ARG A 6 25.61 -3.35 25.01
C ARG A 6 24.49 -4.34 25.33
N PHE A 7 24.79 -5.45 25.99
CA PHE A 7 23.76 -6.43 26.43
C PHE A 7 22.92 -5.92 27.59
N LEU A 8 23.49 -5.10 28.47
CA LEU A 8 22.74 -4.47 29.58
C LEU A 8 21.83 -3.32 29.14
N LEU A 9 22.16 -2.60 28.03
CA LEU A 9 21.28 -1.56 27.49
C LEU A 9 20.10 -2.16 26.68
N MET A 10 20.25 -3.30 26.01
CA MET A 10 19.15 -3.99 25.33
C MET A 10 18.19 -4.67 26.34
N GLY A 11 18.67 -5.12 27.49
CA GLY A 11 17.83 -5.70 28.55
C GLY A 11 17.02 -4.67 29.35
N LEU A 12 17.42 -3.39 29.36
CA LEU A 12 16.72 -2.35 30.12
C LEU A 12 15.63 -1.61 29.29
N LEU A 13 15.66 -1.72 27.96
CA LEU A 13 14.61 -1.16 27.09
C LEU A 13 13.33 -2.02 27.05
N CYS A 14 13.39 -3.26 27.52
CA CYS A 14 12.23 -4.16 27.66
C CYS A 14 11.43 -3.95 28.95
N LEU A 15 11.79 -2.98 29.81
CA LEU A 15 11.16 -2.77 31.12
C LEU A 15 10.38 -1.44 31.25
N LEU A 16 9.98 -0.81 30.14
CA LEU A 16 9.00 0.29 30.18
C LEU A 16 7.74 -0.05 29.37
N PRO A 17 6.88 -0.97 29.85
CA PRO A 17 5.58 -1.23 29.21
C PRO A 17 4.50 -0.30 29.76
N GLY A 18 4.79 0.97 29.99
CA GLY A 18 3.88 1.82 30.76
C GLY A 18 3.26 3.01 30.05
N LEU A 19 3.78 3.45 28.90
CA LEU A 19 3.38 4.76 28.34
C LEU A 19 2.46 4.69 27.12
N SER A 20 2.42 3.62 26.35
CA SER A 20 1.56 3.54 25.15
C SER A 20 0.18 2.90 25.37
N LEU A 21 -0.05 2.23 26.49
CA LEU A 21 -1.35 1.60 26.78
C LEU A 21 -2.48 2.60 27.09
N HIS A 22 -2.18 3.89 27.30
CA HIS A 22 -3.21 4.90 27.55
C HIS A 22 -3.96 5.33 26.29
N ALA A 23 -3.39 5.13 25.09
CA ALA A 23 -4.04 5.46 23.82
C ALA A 23 -5.17 4.48 23.45
N LEU A 24 -5.13 3.24 23.90
CA LEU A 24 -6.13 2.21 23.58
C LEU A 24 -7.48 2.37 24.29
N GLY A 25 -7.60 3.26 25.25
CA GLY A 25 -8.88 3.72 25.83
C GLY A 25 -9.94 2.62 26.10
N GLY A 26 -9.53 1.38 26.37
CA GLY A 26 -10.44 0.27 26.71
C GLY A 26 -11.33 -0.27 25.57
N ARG A 27 -11.06 0.04 24.30
CA ARG A 27 -12.00 -0.23 23.20
C ARG A 27 -11.38 -0.92 21.98
N GLY A 28 -10.83 -2.12 22.15
CA GLY A 28 -10.40 -2.94 21.03
C GLY A 28 -9.40 -4.00 21.44
N THR A 29 -9.32 -5.05 20.64
CA THR A 29 -8.33 -6.10 20.78
C THR A 29 -7.16 -5.78 19.87
N VAL A 30 -5.93 -5.91 20.37
CA VAL A 30 -4.69 -5.83 19.57
C VAL A 30 -4.06 -7.20 19.52
N ILE A 31 -3.68 -7.65 18.33
CA ILE A 31 -2.93 -8.89 18.10
C ILE A 31 -1.59 -8.52 17.49
N GLU A 32 -0.52 -8.83 18.19
CA GLU A 32 0.84 -8.73 17.66
C GLU A 32 1.34 -10.14 17.32
N TYR A 33 1.68 -10.34 16.05
CA TYR A 33 2.25 -11.60 15.58
C TYR A 33 3.78 -11.54 15.67
N SER A 34 4.38 -12.64 16.14
CA SER A 34 5.84 -12.81 16.17
C SER A 34 6.23 -14.23 15.77
N LEU A 35 7.45 -14.37 15.23
CA LEU A 35 8.05 -15.66 14.95
C LEU A 35 9.26 -15.83 15.89
N GLU A 36 9.18 -16.79 16.82
CA GLU A 36 10.20 -17.06 17.81
C GLU A 36 10.51 -18.56 17.83
N ASP A 37 11.77 -18.91 17.70
CA ASP A 37 12.25 -20.31 17.70
C ASP A 37 11.49 -21.21 16.72
N GLY A 38 11.20 -20.69 15.51
CA GLY A 38 10.49 -21.42 14.47
C GLY A 38 8.99 -21.64 14.74
N THR A 39 8.44 -20.95 15.74
CA THR A 39 7.01 -21.04 16.10
C THR A 39 6.34 -19.67 16.07
N TRP A 40 5.24 -19.58 15.36
CA TRP A 40 4.40 -18.39 15.34
C TRP A 40 3.66 -18.22 16.65
N ARG A 41 3.64 -17.01 17.14
CA ARG A 41 2.93 -16.59 18.36
C ARG A 41 2.07 -15.38 18.08
N ALA A 42 1.00 -15.24 18.89
CA ALA A 42 0.16 -14.06 18.92
C ALA A 42 0.11 -13.52 20.35
N CYS A 43 0.54 -12.30 20.56
CA CYS A 43 0.35 -11.56 21.78
C CYS A 43 -0.95 -10.75 21.69
N ILE A 44 -1.96 -11.08 22.48
CA ILE A 44 -3.26 -10.44 22.52
C ILE A 44 -3.29 -9.43 23.66
N ARG A 45 -3.60 -8.17 23.34
CA ARG A 45 -3.75 -7.10 24.32
C ARG A 45 -5.19 -6.58 24.34
N GLN A 46 -5.80 -6.57 25.53
CA GLN A 46 -7.15 -6.07 25.79
C GLN A 46 -7.13 -5.20 27.07
N GLY A 47 -7.15 -3.90 26.90
CA GLY A 47 -6.94 -2.97 28.00
C GLY A 47 -5.57 -3.19 28.67
N ARG A 48 -5.57 -3.58 29.95
CA ARG A 48 -4.33 -3.89 30.70
C ARG A 48 -3.95 -5.38 30.68
N GLN A 49 -4.76 -6.21 30.07
CA GLN A 49 -4.51 -7.64 30.02
C GLN A 49 -3.69 -7.96 28.75
N GLU A 50 -2.68 -8.80 28.95
CA GLU A 50 -1.85 -9.34 27.87
C GLU A 50 -1.79 -10.85 27.99
N LYS A 51 -1.89 -11.53 26.84
CA LYS A 51 -1.81 -12.98 26.77
C LYS A 51 -1.15 -13.43 25.47
N THR A 52 -0.10 -14.20 25.60
CA THR A 52 0.56 -14.85 24.46
C THR A 52 -0.06 -16.22 24.22
N VAL A 53 -0.37 -16.51 22.96
CA VAL A 53 -0.88 -17.77 22.47
C VAL A 53 0.09 -18.32 21.43
N MET A 54 0.51 -19.57 21.57
CA MET A 54 1.21 -20.30 20.53
C MET A 54 0.22 -20.63 19.40
N LEU A 55 0.62 -20.39 18.17
CA LEU A 55 -0.21 -20.63 17.00
C LEU A 55 0.16 -21.95 16.31
N CYS A 56 1.27 -21.95 15.57
CA CYS A 56 1.69 -23.08 14.75
C CYS A 56 3.21 -22.96 14.42
N PRO A 57 3.87 -24.07 13.98
CA PRO A 57 5.20 -24.01 13.43
C PRO A 57 5.29 -23.10 12.20
N ASP A 58 6.46 -22.49 11.97
CA ASP A 58 6.70 -21.65 10.78
C ASP A 58 6.51 -22.42 9.47
N THR A 59 6.83 -23.71 9.44
CA THR A 59 6.61 -24.59 8.29
C THR A 59 5.16 -24.61 7.82
N ASP A 60 4.20 -24.46 8.73
CA ASP A 60 2.77 -24.46 8.40
C ASP A 60 2.36 -23.17 7.70
N VAL A 61 2.81 -22.02 8.22
CA VAL A 61 2.58 -20.72 7.55
C VAL A 61 3.40 -20.62 6.25
N ALA A 62 4.63 -21.14 6.23
CA ALA A 62 5.47 -21.19 5.04
C ALA A 62 4.85 -22.04 3.92
N SER A 63 4.06 -23.05 4.27
CA SER A 63 3.35 -23.91 3.33
C SER A 63 2.07 -23.27 2.76
N LEU A 64 1.61 -22.14 3.31
CA LEU A 64 0.52 -21.37 2.71
C LEU A 64 1.03 -20.72 1.42
N PRO A 65 0.46 -21.04 0.26
CA PRO A 65 0.81 -20.39 -0.98
C PRO A 65 0.59 -18.88 -0.87
N THR A 66 1.50 -18.09 -1.42
CA THR A 66 1.34 -16.64 -1.55
C THR A 66 0.71 -16.25 -2.90
N ASP A 67 0.44 -17.22 -3.75
CA ASP A 67 -0.23 -17.00 -5.03
C ASP A 67 -1.69 -16.61 -4.79
N HIS A 68 -2.06 -15.45 -5.29
CA HIS A 68 -3.40 -14.87 -5.20
C HIS A 68 -4.53 -15.75 -5.74
N ARG A 69 -4.23 -16.67 -6.68
CA ARG A 69 -5.19 -17.62 -7.26
C ARG A 69 -5.71 -18.65 -6.26
N LEU A 70 -5.12 -18.73 -5.07
CA LEU A 70 -5.40 -19.74 -4.08
C LEU A 70 -6.16 -19.22 -2.84
N TYR A 71 -6.70 -17.98 -2.89
CA TYR A 71 -7.60 -17.49 -1.84
C TYR A 71 -9.00 -18.12 -1.87
N ASP A 72 -9.08 -19.36 -2.36
CA ASP A 72 -10.29 -20.17 -2.31
C ASP A 72 -10.73 -20.49 -0.87
N ALA A 73 -11.83 -21.22 -0.73
CA ALA A 73 -12.38 -21.54 0.57
C ALA A 73 -11.46 -22.45 1.40
N GLU A 74 -10.74 -23.39 0.77
CA GLU A 74 -9.84 -24.33 1.44
C GLU A 74 -8.62 -23.60 2.01
N TRP A 75 -7.94 -22.82 1.17
CA TRP A 75 -6.81 -22.02 1.61
C TRP A 75 -7.20 -21.05 2.72
N ALA A 76 -8.30 -20.32 2.54
CA ALA A 76 -8.76 -19.33 3.50
C ALA A 76 -9.17 -19.97 4.84
N GLY A 77 -9.77 -21.16 4.79
CA GLY A 77 -10.11 -21.94 5.99
C GLY A 77 -8.87 -22.47 6.71
N ARG A 78 -7.88 -22.97 5.98
CA ARG A 78 -6.61 -23.42 6.54
C ARG A 78 -5.87 -22.28 7.21
N ALA A 79 -5.72 -21.12 6.53
CA ALA A 79 -5.06 -19.94 7.07
C ALA A 79 -5.81 -19.39 8.31
N PHE A 80 -7.14 -19.43 8.32
CA PHE A 80 -7.94 -19.11 9.51
C PHE A 80 -7.60 -20.05 10.68
N GLY A 81 -7.53 -21.35 10.43
CA GLY A 81 -7.17 -22.36 11.44
C GLY A 81 -5.82 -22.09 12.10
N LEU A 82 -4.84 -21.65 11.31
CA LEU A 82 -3.50 -21.36 11.81
C LEU A 82 -3.39 -20.02 12.54
N LEU A 83 -4.03 -18.97 12.04
CA LEU A 83 -3.76 -17.60 12.47
C LEU A 83 -4.85 -16.99 13.39
N ILE A 84 -6.12 -17.38 13.20
CA ILE A 84 -7.26 -16.77 13.91
C ILE A 84 -7.92 -17.73 14.89
N ALA A 85 -8.13 -18.99 14.54
CA ALA A 85 -8.81 -19.94 15.40
C ALA A 85 -8.20 -20.06 16.82
N PRO A 86 -6.86 -20.08 17.02
CA PRO A 86 -6.26 -20.15 18.35
C PRO A 86 -6.57 -18.94 19.23
N VAL A 87 -6.80 -17.78 18.60
CA VAL A 87 -7.08 -16.51 19.30
C VAL A 87 -8.56 -16.13 19.29
N GLN A 88 -9.40 -16.86 18.55
CA GLN A 88 -10.81 -16.54 18.33
C GLN A 88 -11.61 -16.33 19.63
N ARG A 89 -11.29 -17.09 20.69
CA ARG A 89 -11.95 -16.97 22.01
C ARG A 89 -11.79 -15.59 22.66
N PHE A 90 -10.83 -14.78 22.20
CA PHE A 90 -10.59 -13.43 22.68
C PHE A 90 -11.29 -12.38 21.81
N LEU A 91 -11.87 -12.76 20.68
CA LEU A 91 -12.47 -11.86 19.70
C LEU A 91 -14.00 -11.88 19.85
N ARG A 92 -14.60 -10.70 19.69
CA ARG A 92 -16.07 -10.54 19.67
C ARG A 92 -16.53 -10.21 18.27
N THR A 93 -17.59 -10.85 17.82
CA THR A 93 -18.19 -10.51 16.53
C THR A 93 -18.58 -9.03 16.47
N GLY A 94 -18.20 -8.37 15.37
CA GLY A 94 -18.45 -6.95 15.14
C GLY A 94 -17.42 -6.00 15.74
N GLU A 95 -16.43 -6.50 16.50
CA GLU A 95 -15.39 -5.63 17.05
C GLU A 95 -14.33 -5.23 16.02
N THR A 96 -13.62 -4.15 16.35
CA THR A 96 -12.39 -3.77 15.64
C THR A 96 -11.20 -4.46 16.29
N VAL A 97 -10.47 -5.23 15.50
CA VAL A 97 -9.26 -5.95 15.89
C VAL A 97 -8.07 -5.29 15.20
N TYR A 98 -7.23 -4.64 15.97
CA TYR A 98 -5.96 -4.11 15.48
C TYR A 98 -4.94 -5.25 15.41
N PHE A 99 -4.14 -5.30 14.36
CA PHE A 99 -3.10 -6.31 14.29
C PHE A 99 -1.80 -5.76 13.71
N LEU A 100 -0.70 -6.20 14.32
CA LEU A 100 0.66 -5.94 13.88
C LEU A 100 1.18 -7.24 13.25
N PRO A 101 1.31 -7.30 11.92
CA PRO A 101 1.85 -8.48 11.25
C PRO A 101 3.37 -8.56 11.40
N ALA A 102 3.91 -9.77 11.26
CA ALA A 102 5.35 -10.02 11.14
C ALA A 102 5.62 -10.98 9.96
N GLY A 103 6.82 -10.93 9.40
CA GLY A 103 7.27 -11.84 8.36
C GLY A 103 6.22 -12.06 7.25
N ARG A 104 5.94 -13.32 6.92
CA ARG A 104 4.99 -13.67 5.84
C ARG A 104 3.54 -13.23 6.07
N ILE A 105 3.14 -12.94 7.33
CA ILE A 105 1.78 -12.45 7.62
C ILE A 105 1.53 -11.08 7.00
N HIS A 106 2.57 -10.34 6.65
CA HIS A 106 2.44 -9.11 5.85
C HIS A 106 1.73 -9.32 4.50
N PHE A 107 1.81 -10.50 3.92
CA PHE A 107 1.17 -10.85 2.64
C PHE A 107 -0.21 -11.50 2.78
N ILE A 108 -0.70 -11.66 4.02
CA ILE A 108 -1.99 -12.29 4.27
C ILE A 108 -3.01 -11.21 4.64
N ASN A 109 -4.12 -11.18 3.90
CA ASN A 109 -5.27 -10.37 4.28
C ASN A 109 -6.15 -11.15 5.26
N LEU A 110 -6.03 -10.86 6.56
CA LEU A 110 -6.84 -11.53 7.59
C LEU A 110 -8.35 -11.37 7.38
N SER A 111 -8.78 -10.27 6.76
CA SER A 111 -10.19 -10.01 6.46
C SER A 111 -10.78 -11.01 5.44
N ALA A 112 -9.92 -11.61 4.59
CA ALA A 112 -10.33 -12.56 3.56
C ALA A 112 -10.37 -14.02 4.04
N LEU A 113 -9.85 -14.32 5.24
CA LEU A 113 -9.85 -15.66 5.79
C LEU A 113 -11.27 -16.16 6.06
N MET A 114 -11.47 -17.48 6.01
CA MET A 114 -12.79 -18.10 6.14
C MET A 114 -12.92 -18.83 7.47
N ALA A 115 -13.86 -18.38 8.27
CA ALA A 115 -14.23 -19.05 9.52
C ALA A 115 -15.08 -20.31 9.27
N PRO A 116 -15.15 -21.24 10.21
CA PRO A 116 -16.11 -22.33 10.19
C PRO A 116 -17.52 -21.81 9.94
N GLY A 117 -18.26 -22.46 9.03
CA GLY A 117 -19.59 -22.01 8.60
C GLY A 117 -19.60 -21.10 7.38
N GLY A 118 -18.43 -20.91 6.71
CA GLY A 118 -18.32 -20.28 5.39
C GLY A 118 -18.34 -18.74 5.38
N LYS A 119 -18.35 -18.09 6.55
CA LYS A 119 -18.25 -16.64 6.63
C LYS A 119 -16.81 -16.16 6.51
N ARG A 120 -16.59 -15.11 5.73
CA ARG A 120 -15.30 -14.43 5.69
C ARG A 120 -15.08 -13.59 6.94
N CYS A 121 -13.84 -13.44 7.35
CA CYS A 121 -13.49 -12.67 8.55
C CYS A 121 -13.96 -11.22 8.50
N CYS A 122 -14.02 -10.58 7.33
CA CYS A 122 -14.58 -9.23 7.16
C CYS A 122 -16.08 -9.14 7.49
N GLU A 123 -16.81 -10.25 7.53
CA GLU A 123 -18.21 -10.29 7.96
C GLU A 123 -18.34 -10.47 9.49
N LEU A 124 -17.26 -10.89 10.14
CA LEU A 124 -17.23 -11.20 11.59
C LEU A 124 -16.50 -10.13 12.39
N TYR A 125 -15.41 -9.60 11.86
CA TYR A 125 -14.48 -8.68 12.54
C TYR A 125 -14.07 -7.55 11.58
N ARG A 126 -13.67 -6.41 12.14
CA ARG A 126 -12.97 -5.37 11.39
C ARG A 126 -11.49 -5.44 11.72
N PHE A 127 -10.71 -6.05 10.83
CA PHE A 127 -9.25 -6.08 10.97
C PHE A 127 -8.62 -4.77 10.50
N VAL A 128 -7.86 -4.14 11.41
CA VAL A 128 -7.11 -2.91 11.14
C VAL A 128 -5.63 -3.23 11.29
N ARG A 129 -4.90 -3.18 10.19
CA ARG A 129 -3.46 -3.38 10.17
C ARG A 129 -2.77 -2.12 10.67
N ILE A 130 -1.90 -2.26 11.66
CA ILE A 130 -1.08 -1.18 12.19
C ILE A 130 0.40 -1.47 11.93
N SER A 131 1.21 -0.43 11.85
CA SER A 131 2.65 -0.52 11.62
C SER A 131 3.47 -0.47 12.91
N SER A 132 2.88 0.03 13.99
CA SER A 132 3.44 -0.01 15.34
C SER A 132 2.30 0.05 16.36
N LEU A 133 2.59 -0.35 17.59
CA LEU A 133 1.62 -0.26 18.70
C LEU A 133 1.25 1.18 19.06
N ASP A 134 2.11 2.15 18.70
CA ASP A 134 1.88 3.57 18.93
C ASP A 134 0.92 4.19 17.89
N ASN A 135 0.71 3.50 16.77
CA ASN A 135 -0.11 3.97 15.64
C ASN A 135 -1.54 3.40 15.66
N VAL A 136 -2.07 3.05 16.82
CA VAL A 136 -3.50 2.68 16.92
C VAL A 136 -4.33 3.91 16.58
N PRO A 137 -5.17 3.85 15.52
CA PRO A 137 -5.88 5.03 15.06
C PRO A 137 -6.84 5.56 16.11
N GLU A 138 -6.64 6.79 16.54
CA GLU A 138 -7.67 7.52 17.28
C GLU A 138 -8.92 7.69 16.40
N LYS A 139 -10.10 7.85 17.03
CA LYS A 139 -11.32 8.27 16.32
C LYS A 139 -11.08 9.63 15.69
N ARG A 140 -10.52 9.68 14.47
CA ARG A 140 -10.36 10.93 13.73
C ARG A 140 -11.63 11.24 12.94
N PRO A 141 -12.02 12.52 12.87
CA PRO A 141 -13.11 12.99 12.02
C PRO A 141 -12.79 12.75 10.54
N SER A 142 -13.79 12.91 9.69
CA SER A 142 -13.73 12.60 8.24
C SER A 142 -12.42 13.06 7.60
N HIS A 143 -11.79 12.20 6.80
CA HIS A 143 -10.51 12.44 6.13
C HIS A 143 -10.51 13.67 5.20
N PHE A 144 -11.68 14.17 4.84
CA PHE A 144 -11.85 15.26 3.88
C PHE A 144 -12.01 16.65 4.51
N ASN A 145 -12.04 16.77 5.85
CA ASN A 145 -12.14 18.08 6.48
C ASN A 145 -10.82 18.85 6.30
N ASN A 146 -10.90 20.00 5.63
CA ASN A 146 -9.77 20.88 5.35
C ASN A 146 -8.62 20.26 4.54
N CYS A 147 -8.89 19.22 3.75
CA CYS A 147 -7.93 18.60 2.85
C CYS A 147 -8.19 18.99 1.40
N GLU A 148 -7.17 18.87 0.56
CA GLU A 148 -7.30 18.84 -0.89
C GLU A 148 -7.37 17.38 -1.36
N LEU A 149 -8.06 17.12 -2.48
CA LEU A 149 -8.10 15.82 -3.14
C LEU A 149 -7.29 15.89 -4.42
N ILE A 150 -6.21 15.13 -4.48
CA ILE A 150 -5.31 15.08 -5.63
C ILE A 150 -5.52 13.74 -6.34
N LEU A 151 -5.95 13.81 -7.59
CA LEU A 151 -6.31 12.64 -8.39
C LEU A 151 -5.35 12.49 -9.57
N PHE A 152 -4.76 11.32 -9.69
CA PHE A 152 -3.95 10.90 -10.82
C PHE A 152 -4.51 9.61 -11.41
N GLY A 153 -4.73 9.58 -12.74
CA GLY A 153 -5.15 8.38 -13.44
C GLY A 153 -5.46 8.63 -14.90
N GLY A 154 -5.74 7.57 -15.65
CA GLY A 154 -5.87 7.67 -17.10
C GLY A 154 -4.61 8.22 -17.73
N MET A 155 -3.42 7.82 -17.23
CA MET A 155 -2.12 8.17 -17.78
C MET A 155 -2.07 7.82 -19.26
N ASP A 156 -1.42 8.68 -20.02
CA ASP A 156 -1.04 8.40 -21.40
C ASP A 156 0.47 8.13 -21.45
N TYR A 157 0.84 6.85 -21.37
CA TYR A 157 2.26 6.46 -21.30
C TYR A 157 3.05 6.77 -22.57
N ARG A 158 2.38 7.05 -23.70
CA ARG A 158 2.97 7.53 -24.95
C ARG A 158 2.47 8.92 -25.33
N ALA A 159 2.17 9.75 -24.34
CA ALA A 159 1.70 11.11 -24.51
C ALA A 159 2.65 11.92 -25.41
N ASP A 160 2.07 12.81 -26.21
CA ASP A 160 2.85 13.74 -27.02
C ASP A 160 3.73 14.63 -26.15
N VAL A 161 5.04 14.59 -26.38
CA VAL A 161 6.06 15.28 -25.59
C VAL A 161 5.84 16.80 -25.54
N SER A 162 5.32 17.40 -26.62
CA SER A 162 5.02 18.83 -26.66
C SER A 162 3.90 19.19 -25.68
N LYS A 163 2.85 18.35 -25.63
CA LYS A 163 1.75 18.53 -24.67
C LYS A 163 2.20 18.30 -23.22
N MET A 164 3.07 17.32 -23.00
CA MET A 164 3.65 17.10 -21.66
C MET A 164 4.43 18.33 -21.20
N ARG A 165 5.30 18.87 -22.07
CA ARG A 165 6.09 20.06 -21.78
C ARG A 165 5.21 21.28 -21.50
N ASP A 166 4.15 21.50 -22.29
CA ASP A 166 3.21 22.58 -22.08
C ASP A 166 2.47 22.45 -20.73
N ASN A 167 2.22 21.23 -20.28
CA ASN A 167 1.62 20.93 -18.99
C ASN A 167 2.59 21.01 -17.79
N ALA A 168 3.89 20.98 -18.03
CA ALA A 168 4.93 21.06 -17.01
C ALA A 168 5.52 22.47 -16.87
N TRP A 169 5.34 23.37 -17.86
CA TRP A 169 6.07 24.64 -17.94
C TRP A 169 5.97 25.51 -16.69
N TRP A 170 4.84 25.54 -16.01
CA TRP A 170 4.63 26.35 -14.81
C TRP A 170 5.33 25.78 -13.56
N LEU A 171 5.79 24.55 -13.59
CA LEU A 171 6.56 23.91 -12.52
C LEU A 171 8.04 24.32 -12.56
N HIS A 172 8.50 24.93 -13.66
CA HIS A 172 9.87 25.33 -13.88
C HIS A 172 10.14 26.80 -13.49
N THR A 173 9.23 27.47 -12.79
CA THR A 173 9.49 28.78 -12.21
C THR A 173 10.59 28.66 -11.16
N ASP A 174 11.45 29.68 -11.02
CA ASP A 174 12.74 29.69 -10.32
C ASP A 174 12.77 29.14 -8.89
N ASP A 175 11.64 29.01 -8.24
CA ASP A 175 11.51 28.46 -6.89
C ASP A 175 11.50 26.92 -6.84
N PHE A 176 11.40 26.23 -7.97
CA PHE A 176 11.34 24.80 -8.07
C PHE A 176 12.54 24.22 -8.82
N LYS A 177 13.71 24.28 -8.21
CA LYS A 177 14.83 23.44 -8.64
C LYS A 177 14.53 22.00 -8.23
N VAL A 178 13.80 21.28 -9.06
CA VAL A 178 13.80 19.82 -9.04
C VAL A 178 15.26 19.41 -9.17
N ARG A 179 15.88 18.92 -8.11
CA ARG A 179 17.18 18.28 -8.19
C ARG A 179 16.95 17.02 -9.00
N TYR A 180 17.32 17.07 -10.27
CA TYR A 180 17.52 15.85 -11.03
C TYR A 180 18.56 15.03 -10.26
N LEU A 181 18.12 13.99 -9.59
CA LEU A 181 19.01 12.89 -9.33
C LEU A 181 19.29 12.34 -10.71
N ASP A 182 20.55 12.42 -11.14
CA ASP A 182 20.99 11.80 -12.38
C ASP A 182 20.37 10.41 -12.43
N SER A 183 19.43 10.22 -13.36
CA SER A 183 18.88 8.88 -13.60
C SER A 183 20.10 7.99 -13.79
N PRO A 184 20.39 7.04 -12.91
CA PRO A 184 21.51 6.18 -13.15
C PRO A 184 21.26 5.56 -14.50
N GLY A 185 22.19 5.67 -15.45
CA GLY A 185 22.11 5.09 -16.78
C GLY A 185 22.06 3.56 -16.68
N TRP A 186 20.97 3.07 -16.15
CA TRP A 186 20.69 1.65 -16.00
C TRP A 186 20.31 1.15 -17.38
N ASP A 187 21.01 0.12 -17.80
CA ASP A 187 20.51 -0.74 -18.86
C ASP A 187 19.18 -1.32 -18.36
N ILE A 188 18.06 -0.79 -18.87
CA ILE A 188 16.69 -1.17 -18.52
C ILE A 188 16.40 -2.54 -19.18
N GLY A 189 17.32 -3.48 -19.01
CA GLY A 189 17.13 -4.87 -19.41
C GLY A 189 16.11 -5.53 -18.47
N ASP A 190 15.04 -6.08 -19.05
CA ASP A 190 13.99 -6.83 -18.34
C ASP A 190 13.22 -6.05 -17.23
N VAL A 191 12.55 -4.98 -17.65
CA VAL A 191 11.48 -4.38 -16.84
C VAL A 191 10.30 -5.35 -16.81
N SER A 192 9.93 -5.85 -15.65
CA SER A 192 8.69 -6.62 -15.52
C SER A 192 7.55 -5.68 -15.08
N PHE A 193 6.59 -5.53 -15.99
CA PHE A 193 5.26 -5.01 -15.67
C PHE A 193 4.44 -6.15 -15.06
N GLY A 194 3.37 -5.82 -14.33
CA GLY A 194 2.42 -6.82 -13.89
C GLY A 194 2.02 -7.71 -15.09
N TYR A 195 1.94 -9.02 -14.87
CA TYR A 195 1.54 -9.95 -15.91
C TYR A 195 0.09 -9.67 -16.30
N ALA A 196 -0.20 -9.69 -17.61
CA ALA A 196 -1.56 -9.81 -18.10
C ALA A 196 -2.20 -11.13 -17.60
N GLU A 197 -3.53 -11.21 -17.55
CA GLU A 197 -4.27 -12.41 -17.08
C GLU A 197 -3.88 -13.70 -17.84
N ASP A 198 -3.38 -13.57 -19.07
CA ASP A 198 -2.92 -14.68 -19.91
C ASP A 198 -1.44 -15.07 -19.69
N GLY A 199 -0.75 -14.43 -18.74
CA GLY A 199 0.66 -14.69 -18.45
C GLY A 199 1.63 -14.07 -19.47
N THR A 200 1.14 -13.29 -20.43
CA THR A 200 2.00 -12.53 -21.36
C THR A 200 2.56 -11.29 -20.67
N ARG A 201 3.72 -10.82 -21.15
CA ARG A 201 4.32 -9.57 -20.69
C ARG A 201 3.35 -8.44 -21.06
N ALA A 202 2.69 -7.84 -20.06
CA ALA A 202 1.85 -6.69 -20.30
C ALA A 202 2.75 -5.55 -20.86
N GLY A 203 2.45 -5.08 -22.03
CA GLY A 203 3.02 -3.82 -22.53
C GLY A 203 2.61 -2.66 -21.61
N VAL A 204 3.23 -1.48 -21.74
CA VAL A 204 2.79 -0.27 -21.04
C VAL A 204 1.54 0.24 -21.75
N ASP A 205 0.43 -0.50 -21.60
CA ASP A 205 -0.88 -0.10 -22.12
C ASP A 205 -1.59 0.80 -21.12
N ASN A 206 -2.37 1.75 -21.65
CA ASN A 206 -3.14 2.64 -20.81
C ASN A 206 -4.22 1.86 -20.04
N LEU A 207 -4.36 2.11 -18.74
CA LEU A 207 -5.45 1.57 -17.93
C LEU A 207 -6.78 2.17 -18.41
N THR A 208 -7.63 1.34 -18.99
CA THR A 208 -8.86 1.80 -19.68
C THR A 208 -9.90 2.33 -18.70
N GLU A 209 -10.03 1.74 -17.52
CA GLU A 209 -11.00 2.11 -16.50
C GLU A 209 -10.56 3.27 -15.61
N SER A 210 -9.25 3.51 -15.51
CA SER A 210 -8.65 4.50 -14.62
C SER A 210 -9.19 5.92 -14.85
N ARG A 211 -9.36 6.34 -16.10
CA ARG A 211 -9.94 7.67 -16.41
C ARG A 211 -11.39 7.80 -15.95
N GLY A 212 -12.18 6.72 -16.11
CA GLY A 212 -13.57 6.65 -15.66
C GLY A 212 -13.69 6.71 -14.14
N GLU A 213 -12.79 6.01 -13.44
CA GLU A 213 -12.65 6.02 -11.99
C GLU A 213 -12.37 7.42 -11.45
N ILE A 214 -11.34 8.09 -11.98
CA ILE A 214 -10.99 9.47 -11.61
C ILE A 214 -12.16 10.43 -11.82
N LYS A 215 -12.83 10.33 -12.95
CA LYS A 215 -14.04 11.15 -13.26
C LYS A 215 -15.14 10.91 -12.24
N PHE A 216 -15.41 9.66 -11.87
CA PHE A 216 -16.43 9.32 -10.87
C PHE A 216 -16.07 9.93 -9.50
N ILE A 217 -14.84 9.73 -9.01
CA ILE A 217 -14.38 10.23 -7.71
C ILE A 217 -14.48 11.77 -7.68
N TYR A 218 -14.02 12.44 -8.75
CA TYR A 218 -14.13 13.88 -8.89
C TYR A 218 -15.58 14.36 -8.81
N GLN A 219 -16.48 13.77 -9.58
CA GLN A 219 -17.90 14.16 -9.59
C GLN A 219 -18.58 13.96 -8.23
N LEU A 220 -18.23 12.88 -7.54
CA LEU A 220 -18.76 12.56 -6.22
C LEU A 220 -18.33 13.59 -5.17
N LEU A 221 -17.06 14.02 -5.20
CA LEU A 221 -16.44 14.77 -4.10
C LEU A 221 -16.30 16.28 -4.36
N ARG A 222 -16.31 16.76 -5.62
CA ARG A 222 -16.01 18.15 -6.01
C ARG A 222 -16.84 19.23 -5.30
N ARG A 223 -17.97 18.88 -4.73
CA ARG A 223 -18.82 19.82 -3.96
C ARG A 223 -18.44 19.91 -2.47
N LYS A 224 -17.67 18.94 -1.97
CA LYS A 224 -17.27 18.87 -0.56
C LYS A 224 -15.78 19.20 -0.34
N ILE A 225 -14.96 18.99 -1.36
CA ILE A 225 -13.51 19.15 -1.28
C ILE A 225 -12.97 19.75 -2.57
N ARG A 226 -11.93 20.58 -2.46
CA ARG A 226 -11.19 21.05 -3.63
C ARG A 226 -10.44 19.88 -4.25
N ALA A 227 -10.77 19.56 -5.50
CA ALA A 227 -10.17 18.45 -6.22
C ALA A 227 -9.29 18.95 -7.37
N LEU A 228 -8.07 18.41 -7.43
CA LEU A 228 -7.06 18.64 -8.45
C LEU A 228 -6.94 17.36 -9.28
N VAL A 229 -7.24 17.44 -10.57
CA VAL A 229 -7.32 16.26 -11.46
C VAL A 229 -6.18 16.31 -12.46
N ASN A 230 -5.41 15.23 -12.55
CA ASN A 230 -4.29 15.03 -13.45
C ASN A 230 -4.55 13.77 -14.27
N THR A 231 -4.87 13.93 -15.56
CA THR A 231 -5.18 12.81 -16.48
C THR A 231 -4.56 13.02 -17.86
N GLY A 232 -4.32 11.94 -18.58
CA GLY A 232 -3.66 12.00 -19.90
C GLY A 232 -2.29 12.68 -19.78
N PRO A 233 -1.90 13.54 -20.73
CA PRO A 233 -0.59 14.20 -20.72
C PRO A 233 -0.35 15.14 -19.53
N GLU A 234 -1.36 15.35 -18.68
CA GLU A 234 -1.21 16.13 -17.44
C GLU A 234 -0.83 15.28 -16.23
N ALA A 235 -0.96 13.96 -16.32
CA ALA A 235 -0.60 13.05 -15.22
C ALA A 235 0.91 12.79 -15.21
N LEU A 236 1.66 13.86 -14.96
CA LEU A 236 3.12 13.91 -15.02
C LEU A 236 3.75 13.61 -13.65
N GLU A 237 4.95 13.05 -13.68
CA GLU A 237 5.79 12.82 -12.51
C GLU A 237 6.10 14.13 -11.79
N GLU A 238 6.41 15.21 -12.52
CA GLU A 238 6.65 16.55 -11.98
C GLU A 238 5.49 17.05 -11.15
N ARG A 239 4.26 16.86 -11.64
CA ARG A 239 3.05 17.26 -10.89
C ARG A 239 2.86 16.42 -9.64
N PHE A 240 3.16 15.12 -9.71
CA PHE A 240 3.14 14.28 -8.52
C PHE A 240 4.12 14.81 -7.47
N ARG A 241 5.39 15.06 -7.84
CA ARG A 241 6.41 15.59 -6.92
C ARG A 241 6.00 16.93 -6.33
N PHE A 242 5.42 17.81 -7.16
CA PHE A 242 4.92 19.09 -6.71
C PHE A 242 3.83 18.93 -5.63
N TYR A 243 2.82 18.11 -5.88
CA TYR A 243 1.74 17.91 -4.93
C TYR A 243 2.15 17.09 -3.71
N ALA A 244 3.06 16.15 -3.87
CA ALA A 244 3.57 15.33 -2.77
C ALA A 244 4.23 16.20 -1.67
N ASN A 245 4.95 17.25 -2.07
CA ASN A 245 5.59 18.21 -1.15
C ASN A 245 4.65 19.37 -0.73
N SER A 246 3.33 19.18 -0.79
CA SER A 246 2.35 20.20 -0.38
C SER A 246 2.43 20.48 1.12
N THR A 247 2.32 21.74 1.49
CA THR A 247 2.21 22.17 2.90
C THR A 247 0.77 22.15 3.44
N ARG A 248 -0.19 21.77 2.61
CA ARG A 248 -1.60 21.60 2.98
C ARG A 248 -1.94 20.13 3.09
N ASP A 249 -2.80 19.81 4.03
CA ASP A 249 -3.32 18.44 4.15
C ASP A 249 -4.05 18.00 2.88
N TYR A 250 -3.76 16.79 2.42
CA TYR A 250 -4.37 16.26 1.22
C TYR A 250 -4.65 14.75 1.32
N VAL A 251 -5.57 14.32 0.47
CA VAL A 251 -5.79 12.91 0.09
C VAL A 251 -5.31 12.76 -1.34
N MET A 252 -4.46 11.78 -1.60
CA MET A 252 -3.95 11.49 -2.94
C MET A 252 -4.42 10.14 -3.41
N HIS A 253 -4.93 10.10 -4.64
CA HIS A 253 -5.34 8.88 -5.33
C HIS A 253 -4.55 8.74 -6.62
N LEU A 254 -3.89 7.60 -6.78
CA LEU A 254 -3.13 7.23 -7.97
C LEU A 254 -3.68 5.93 -8.55
N SER A 255 -4.15 5.99 -9.80
CA SER A 255 -4.56 4.83 -10.60
C SER A 255 -3.58 4.71 -11.77
N THR A 256 -2.52 3.90 -11.59
CA THR A 256 -1.40 3.77 -12.52
C THR A 256 -0.77 2.37 -12.47
N HIS A 257 0.20 2.09 -13.33
CA HIS A 257 1.03 0.89 -13.25
C HIS A 257 2.19 1.05 -12.26
N THR A 258 2.61 -0.08 -11.67
CA THR A 258 3.92 -0.21 -11.03
C THR A 258 4.88 -0.90 -11.98
N PHE A 259 6.16 -0.72 -11.74
CA PHE A 259 7.20 -1.49 -12.41
C PHE A 259 8.18 -2.08 -11.39
N THR A 260 8.84 -3.17 -11.78
CA THR A 260 9.99 -3.72 -11.10
C THR A 260 11.11 -3.93 -12.11
N VAL A 261 12.33 -3.65 -11.70
CA VAL A 261 13.55 -3.82 -12.49
C VAL A 261 14.45 -4.81 -11.78
N GLU A 262 14.87 -5.86 -12.46
CA GLU A 262 15.94 -6.70 -11.93
C GLU A 262 17.30 -6.04 -12.27
N PRO A 263 18.09 -5.66 -11.27
CA PRO A 263 19.43 -5.12 -11.52
C PRO A 263 20.33 -6.23 -12.08
N LYS A 264 20.44 -6.35 -13.40
CA LYS A 264 21.36 -7.30 -14.02
C LYS A 264 22.78 -6.73 -13.98
N GLY A 265 23.66 -7.43 -13.24
CA GLY A 265 25.13 -7.36 -13.45
C GLY A 265 25.81 -6.01 -13.23
N SER A 266 25.17 -5.04 -12.57
CA SER A 266 25.84 -3.76 -12.30
C SER A 266 26.89 -3.90 -11.22
N PRO A 267 28.14 -3.42 -11.45
CA PRO A 267 29.16 -3.32 -10.39
C PRO A 267 28.71 -2.46 -9.20
N LEU A 268 27.67 -1.62 -9.37
CA LEU A 268 27.07 -0.78 -8.34
C LEU A 268 26.20 -1.57 -7.35
N SER A 269 25.89 -2.85 -7.61
CA SER A 269 25.14 -3.69 -6.67
C SER A 269 25.98 -4.21 -5.51
N SER A 270 27.31 -4.17 -5.62
CA SER A 270 28.24 -4.53 -4.55
C SER A 270 28.39 -3.35 -3.58
N GLY A 271 27.75 -3.46 -2.42
CA GLY A 271 27.81 -2.44 -1.35
C GLY A 271 26.48 -1.82 -0.97
N LEU A 272 25.41 -2.03 -1.74
CA LEU A 272 24.05 -1.57 -1.39
C LEU A 272 23.42 -2.49 -0.33
N THR A 273 22.75 -1.88 0.63
CA THR A 273 21.86 -2.61 1.55
C THR A 273 20.69 -3.22 0.79
N GLU A 274 20.04 -4.24 1.36
CA GLU A 274 18.83 -4.84 0.80
C GLU A 274 17.74 -3.78 0.54
N ARG A 275 17.56 -2.84 1.47
CA ARG A 275 16.62 -1.73 1.34
C ARG A 275 16.96 -0.81 0.15
N GLN A 276 18.22 -0.43 -0.01
CA GLN A 276 18.64 0.40 -1.14
C GLN A 276 18.42 -0.29 -2.47
N ARG A 277 18.68 -1.60 -2.55
CA ARG A 277 18.40 -2.41 -3.75
C ARG A 277 16.90 -2.42 -4.06
N ALA A 278 16.06 -2.70 -3.06
CA ALA A 278 14.61 -2.71 -3.25
C ALA A 278 14.07 -1.35 -3.71
N TYR A 279 14.58 -0.24 -3.15
CA TYR A 279 14.16 1.11 -3.53
C TYR A 279 14.55 1.49 -4.96
N LYS A 280 15.67 0.97 -5.43
CA LYS A 280 16.15 1.19 -6.82
C LYS A 280 15.49 0.26 -7.84
N SER A 281 14.78 -0.77 -7.40
CA SER A 281 14.24 -1.80 -8.29
C SER A 281 12.71 -1.75 -8.48
N CYS A 282 12.01 -0.78 -7.91
CA CYS A 282 10.57 -0.65 -8.11
C CYS A 282 10.13 0.81 -8.14
N GLY A 283 8.98 1.07 -8.76
CA GLY A 283 8.45 2.42 -8.87
C GLY A 283 7.04 2.47 -9.47
N LEU A 284 6.62 3.70 -9.78
CA LEU A 284 5.35 4.05 -10.40
C LEU A 284 5.57 4.64 -11.79
N LEU A 285 4.61 4.39 -12.70
CA LEU A 285 4.64 4.94 -14.05
C LEU A 285 3.76 6.18 -14.15
N PHE A 286 4.27 7.20 -14.83
CA PHE A 286 3.56 8.41 -15.20
C PHE A 286 3.47 8.58 -16.71
N SER A 287 2.70 9.56 -17.17
CA SER A 287 2.57 9.84 -18.59
C SER A 287 3.93 10.12 -19.20
N GLY A 288 4.19 9.53 -20.37
CA GLY A 288 5.48 9.58 -21.05
C GLY A 288 6.42 8.41 -20.77
N ALA A 289 6.18 7.60 -19.72
CA ALA A 289 7.04 6.46 -19.37
C ALA A 289 7.30 5.49 -20.53
N GLY A 290 6.34 5.33 -21.45
CA GLY A 290 6.47 4.50 -22.65
C GLY A 290 7.61 4.95 -23.56
N HIS A 291 7.88 6.25 -23.63
CA HIS A 291 9.02 6.77 -24.43
C HIS A 291 10.34 6.29 -23.86
N THR A 292 10.49 6.31 -22.52
CA THR A 292 11.69 5.84 -21.84
C THR A 292 11.93 4.35 -22.10
N PHE A 293 10.86 3.53 -22.09
CA PHE A 293 10.96 2.10 -22.43
C PHE A 293 11.29 1.84 -23.90
N ASP A 294 10.85 2.74 -24.79
CA ASP A 294 11.16 2.67 -26.22
C ASP A 294 12.57 3.25 -26.53
N GLY A 295 13.32 3.68 -25.49
CA GLY A 295 14.66 4.27 -25.64
C GLY A 295 14.65 5.68 -26.25
N VAL A 296 13.52 6.37 -26.21
CA VAL A 296 13.38 7.74 -26.70
C VAL A 296 13.80 8.72 -25.60
N PRO A 297 14.85 9.53 -25.80
CA PRO A 297 15.28 10.50 -24.79
C PRO A 297 14.20 11.53 -24.51
N MET A 298 13.90 11.75 -23.25
CA MET A 298 13.02 12.83 -22.81
C MET A 298 13.77 14.17 -22.82
N PRO A 299 13.09 15.29 -23.16
CA PRO A 299 13.69 16.62 -23.03
C PRO A 299 14.13 16.90 -21.58
N TYR A 300 15.20 17.68 -21.39
CA TYR A 300 15.70 18.07 -20.06
C TYR A 300 14.67 18.77 -19.15
N SER A 301 13.56 19.24 -19.71
CA SER A 301 12.47 19.88 -18.98
C SER A 301 11.41 18.90 -18.47
N LEU A 302 11.56 17.61 -18.71
CA LEU A 302 10.63 16.56 -18.30
C LEU A 302 11.40 15.41 -17.65
N ASN A 303 10.81 14.83 -16.60
CA ASN A 303 11.26 13.57 -16.05
C ASN A 303 10.94 12.42 -17.03
N ASP A 304 11.51 11.27 -16.79
CA ASP A 304 11.39 10.11 -17.68
C ASP A 304 10.05 9.35 -17.49
N GLY A 305 9.22 9.77 -16.53
CA GLY A 305 7.94 9.15 -16.20
C GLY A 305 8.08 7.90 -15.34
N LEU A 306 9.28 7.59 -14.85
CA LEU A 306 9.60 6.44 -14.00
C LEU A 306 9.93 6.93 -12.58
N LEU A 307 8.95 7.01 -11.70
CA LEU A 307 9.19 7.44 -10.31
C LEU A 307 9.62 6.24 -9.45
N TYR A 308 10.90 6.13 -9.16
CA TYR A 308 11.46 5.06 -8.34
C TYR A 308 11.12 5.23 -6.85
N ALA A 309 11.07 4.11 -6.12
CA ALA A 309 10.83 4.12 -4.67
C ALA A 309 11.88 4.94 -3.90
N GLU A 310 13.14 4.99 -4.38
CA GLU A 310 14.20 5.83 -3.81
C GLU A 310 13.86 7.31 -3.89
N GLU A 311 13.28 7.75 -5.01
CA GLU A 311 12.86 9.12 -5.23
C GLU A 311 11.63 9.48 -4.40
N ILE A 312 10.68 8.54 -4.29
CA ILE A 312 9.50 8.69 -3.40
C ILE A 312 9.95 8.89 -1.95
N ALA A 313 10.89 8.09 -1.47
CA ALA A 313 11.40 8.17 -0.10
C ALA A 313 12.09 9.51 0.25
N ALA A 314 12.51 10.27 -0.78
CA ALA A 314 13.13 11.58 -0.64
C ALA A 314 12.12 12.75 -0.62
N LEU A 315 10.82 12.48 -0.83
CA LEU A 315 9.77 13.50 -0.81
C LEU A 315 9.30 13.78 0.63
N ASP A 316 8.63 14.91 0.82
CA ASP A 316 7.93 15.23 2.08
C ASP A 316 6.42 15.08 1.89
N MET A 317 5.91 13.91 2.23
CA MET A 317 4.49 13.59 2.19
C MET A 317 3.81 13.64 3.59
N SER A 318 4.38 14.36 4.53
CA SER A 318 3.88 14.48 5.91
C SER A 318 2.45 15.05 6.00
N HIS A 319 2.02 15.79 4.98
CA HIS A 319 0.67 16.31 4.82
C HIS A 319 -0.28 15.36 4.07
N CYS A 320 0.20 14.22 3.56
CA CYS A 320 -0.65 13.20 2.94
C CYS A 320 -1.41 12.41 4.01
N ARG A 321 -2.69 12.71 4.21
CA ARG A 321 -3.53 12.05 5.22
C ARG A 321 -3.98 10.65 4.81
N LEU A 322 -4.18 10.43 3.52
CA LEU A 322 -4.55 9.15 2.93
C LEU A 322 -3.99 9.08 1.51
N LEU A 323 -3.17 8.09 1.30
CA LEU A 323 -2.69 7.69 -0.02
C LEU A 323 -3.48 6.47 -0.50
N VAL A 324 -4.12 6.57 -1.67
CA VAL A 324 -4.84 5.47 -2.31
C VAL A 324 -4.09 5.08 -3.57
N LEU A 325 -3.53 3.87 -3.58
CA LEU A 325 -2.78 3.32 -4.70
C LEU A 325 -3.64 2.27 -5.42
N GLY A 326 -4.30 2.68 -6.48
CA GLY A 326 -4.98 1.81 -7.45
C GLY A 326 -4.03 1.15 -8.44
N ALA A 327 -2.78 0.93 -8.01
CA ALA A 327 -1.72 0.30 -8.81
C ALA A 327 -1.49 -1.13 -8.35
N CYS A 328 -1.08 -1.99 -9.28
CA CYS A 328 -0.85 -3.41 -9.02
C CYS A 328 0.36 -3.63 -8.09
N ASN A 329 0.26 -4.64 -7.19
CA ASN A 329 1.38 -5.09 -6.35
C ASN A 329 2.05 -4.01 -5.49
N THR A 330 1.34 -2.97 -5.10
CA THR A 330 1.92 -1.83 -4.36
C THR A 330 2.36 -2.18 -2.94
N ALA A 331 1.75 -3.21 -2.35
CA ALA A 331 2.11 -3.70 -1.01
C ALA A 331 3.16 -4.82 -1.03
N LEU A 332 3.61 -5.26 -2.22
CA LEU A 332 4.67 -6.25 -2.34
C LEU A 332 6.05 -5.57 -2.24
N GLY A 333 7.01 -6.36 -1.76
CA GLY A 333 8.40 -5.99 -1.62
C GLY A 333 9.18 -7.11 -0.97
N THR A 334 10.46 -6.88 -0.65
CA THR A 334 11.24 -7.85 0.13
C THR A 334 10.78 -7.81 1.59
N VAL A 335 10.45 -8.97 2.15
CA VAL A 335 10.08 -9.09 3.58
C VAL A 335 11.34 -9.22 4.41
N SER A 336 11.50 -8.32 5.36
CA SER A 336 12.47 -8.42 6.45
C SER A 336 11.76 -8.58 7.79
N GLN A 337 12.51 -8.72 8.88
CA GLN A 337 11.94 -8.68 10.23
C GLN A 337 11.27 -7.34 10.55
N ASP A 338 11.73 -6.27 9.88
CA ASP A 338 11.27 -4.89 10.10
C ASP A 338 10.07 -4.50 9.18
N GLY A 339 9.56 -5.42 8.36
CA GLY A 339 8.41 -5.20 7.48
C GLY A 339 8.68 -5.45 6.00
N VAL A 340 7.83 -4.88 5.15
CA VAL A 340 7.93 -4.99 3.68
C VAL A 340 8.71 -3.82 3.13
N THR A 341 9.82 -4.10 2.45
CA THR A 341 10.67 -3.10 1.80
C THR A 341 10.30 -2.99 0.31
N GLY A 342 9.96 -1.79 -0.14
CA GLY A 342 9.53 -1.50 -1.51
C GLY A 342 8.74 -0.20 -1.54
N LEU A 343 7.74 -0.07 -2.41
CA LEU A 343 6.91 1.13 -2.51
C LEU A 343 6.22 1.48 -1.18
N GLN A 344 5.73 0.48 -0.44
CA GLN A 344 5.11 0.69 0.86
C GLN A 344 6.03 1.42 1.84
N SER A 345 7.26 0.95 2.00
CA SER A 345 8.23 1.57 2.91
C SER A 345 8.72 2.92 2.41
N ALA A 346 8.84 3.10 1.09
CA ALA A 346 9.24 4.38 0.50
C ALA A 346 8.22 5.50 0.81
N PHE A 347 6.94 5.22 0.65
CA PHE A 347 5.88 6.16 1.02
C PHE A 347 5.82 6.45 2.52
N LYS A 348 6.13 5.45 3.35
CA LYS A 348 6.24 5.66 4.80
C LYS A 348 7.41 6.56 5.16
N ASP A 349 8.57 6.35 4.53
CA ASP A 349 9.75 7.20 4.74
C ASP A 349 9.50 8.64 4.30
N ALA A 350 8.73 8.83 3.22
CA ALA A 350 8.25 10.13 2.79
C ALA A 350 7.26 10.78 3.78
N GLY A 351 6.77 10.05 4.78
CA GLY A 351 5.84 10.58 5.79
C GLY A 351 4.37 10.42 5.45
N ALA A 352 4.01 9.66 4.41
CA ALA A 352 2.61 9.40 4.09
C ALA A 352 1.86 8.78 5.28
N GLY A 353 0.65 9.25 5.53
CA GLY A 353 -0.22 8.76 6.60
C GLY A 353 -0.77 7.36 6.30
N ALA A 354 -2.09 7.20 6.32
CA ALA A 354 -2.70 5.92 5.94
C ALA A 354 -2.55 5.63 4.45
N MET A 355 -2.36 4.36 4.10
CA MET A 355 -2.20 3.92 2.70
C MET A 355 -3.16 2.78 2.37
N LEU A 356 -3.98 2.95 1.32
CA LEU A 356 -4.74 1.86 0.70
C LEU A 356 -3.93 1.30 -0.47
N MET A 357 -3.60 0.02 -0.41
CA MET A 357 -2.69 -0.65 -1.33
C MET A 357 -3.23 -2.03 -1.73
N THR A 358 -2.57 -2.68 -2.70
CA THR A 358 -2.92 -4.03 -3.14
C THR A 358 -1.78 -5.02 -2.92
N LEU A 359 -2.11 -6.24 -2.47
CA LEU A 359 -1.16 -7.34 -2.27
C LEU A 359 -0.76 -8.03 -3.58
N TRP A 360 -1.60 -7.94 -4.61
CA TRP A 360 -1.35 -8.50 -5.95
C TRP A 360 -2.05 -7.68 -7.02
N SER A 361 -1.76 -7.99 -8.28
CA SER A 361 -2.39 -7.34 -9.43
C SER A 361 -3.89 -7.62 -9.47
N VAL A 362 -4.67 -6.59 -9.64
CA VAL A 362 -6.14 -6.66 -9.75
C VAL A 362 -6.54 -6.27 -11.16
N ASN A 363 -7.53 -6.97 -11.71
CA ASN A 363 -8.17 -6.57 -12.94
C ASN A 363 -8.63 -5.09 -12.87
N ASP A 364 -8.35 -4.28 -13.89
CA ASP A 364 -8.59 -2.84 -13.92
C ASP A 364 -10.07 -2.50 -13.64
N ARG A 365 -11.01 -3.26 -14.23
CA ARG A 365 -12.44 -3.07 -13.99
C ARG A 365 -12.84 -3.37 -12.55
N ALA A 366 -12.32 -4.44 -11.95
CA ALA A 366 -12.59 -4.79 -10.56
C ALA A 366 -12.01 -3.74 -9.59
N ALA A 367 -10.78 -3.26 -9.86
CA ALA A 367 -10.13 -2.22 -9.08
C ALA A 367 -10.94 -0.91 -9.13
N SER A 368 -11.35 -0.48 -10.31
CA SER A 368 -12.19 0.71 -10.51
C SER A 368 -13.53 0.60 -9.74
N GLU A 369 -14.19 -0.54 -9.81
CA GLU A 369 -15.44 -0.79 -9.09
C GLU A 369 -15.25 -0.80 -7.56
N PHE A 370 -14.14 -1.35 -7.08
CA PHE A 370 -13.78 -1.30 -5.67
C PHE A 370 -13.58 0.14 -5.20
N MET A 371 -12.80 0.94 -5.94
CA MET A 371 -12.49 2.33 -5.60
C MET A 371 -13.74 3.20 -5.62
N LYS A 372 -14.64 3.02 -6.59
CA LYS A 372 -15.94 3.73 -6.62
C LYS A 372 -16.75 3.48 -5.35
N ARG A 373 -16.84 2.22 -4.89
CA ARG A 373 -17.54 1.86 -3.64
C ARG A 373 -16.84 2.44 -2.43
N PHE A 374 -15.53 2.31 -2.35
CA PHE A 374 -14.72 2.85 -1.25
C PHE A 374 -14.96 4.36 -1.07
N TYR A 375 -14.84 5.14 -2.14
CA TYR A 375 -15.09 6.58 -2.08
C TYR A 375 -16.55 6.93 -1.81
N THR A 376 -17.51 6.13 -2.27
CA THR A 376 -18.93 6.32 -1.95
C THR A 376 -19.17 6.18 -0.44
N TYR A 377 -18.56 5.19 0.20
CA TYR A 377 -18.66 5.03 1.66
C TYR A 377 -17.93 6.15 2.42
N LEU A 378 -16.75 6.58 1.98
CA LEU A 378 -16.08 7.75 2.54
C LEU A 378 -16.96 9.02 2.42
N TYR A 379 -17.59 9.23 1.26
CA TYR A 379 -18.51 10.34 1.03
C TYR A 379 -19.71 10.30 1.97
N SER A 380 -20.20 9.11 2.30
CA SER A 380 -21.30 8.91 3.27
C SER A 380 -20.92 9.10 4.72
N GLY A 381 -19.65 9.48 5.01
CA GLY A 381 -19.15 9.75 6.35
C GLY A 381 -18.59 8.54 7.09
N LYS A 382 -18.37 7.41 6.40
CA LYS A 382 -17.69 6.26 6.98
C LYS A 382 -16.20 6.55 7.16
N ASN A 383 -15.59 6.02 8.21
CA ASN A 383 -14.13 6.06 8.33
C ASN A 383 -13.49 5.13 7.29
N ARG A 384 -12.18 5.30 7.04
CA ARG A 384 -11.45 4.58 5.98
C ARG A 384 -11.52 3.05 6.11
N HIS A 385 -11.48 2.50 7.32
CA HIS A 385 -11.56 1.06 7.55
C HIS A 385 -12.96 0.53 7.32
N GLU A 386 -13.98 1.27 7.78
CA GLU A 386 -15.38 0.91 7.53
C GLU A 386 -15.72 1.00 6.04
N ALA A 387 -15.19 2.02 5.34
CA ALA A 387 -15.34 2.17 3.90
C ALA A 387 -14.68 1.02 3.13
N LEU A 388 -13.46 0.63 3.55
CA LEU A 388 -12.73 -0.50 2.99
C LEU A 388 -13.50 -1.81 3.14
N ASP A 389 -13.97 -2.13 4.36
CA ASP A 389 -14.69 -3.37 4.62
C ASP A 389 -16.01 -3.44 3.86
N ARG A 390 -16.75 -2.32 3.79
CA ARG A 390 -18.01 -2.26 3.03
C ARG A 390 -17.77 -2.43 1.54
N ALA A 391 -16.78 -1.75 0.97
CA ALA A 391 -16.42 -1.91 -0.43
C ALA A 391 -16.03 -3.37 -0.75
N ARG A 392 -15.28 -4.03 0.14
CA ARG A 392 -14.90 -5.44 0.04
C ARG A 392 -16.12 -6.36 0.08
N ILE A 393 -17.03 -6.16 1.04
CA ILE A 393 -18.25 -6.96 1.18
C ILE A 393 -19.18 -6.79 -0.03
N ASP A 394 -19.31 -5.56 -0.54
CA ASP A 394 -20.13 -5.30 -1.73
C ASP A 394 -19.56 -5.96 -2.97
N LEU A 395 -18.23 -5.94 -3.15
CA LEU A 395 -17.59 -6.60 -4.28
C LEU A 395 -17.70 -8.14 -4.15
N MET A 396 -17.45 -8.67 -2.95
CA MET A 396 -17.60 -10.10 -2.64
C MET A 396 -19.01 -10.63 -2.97
N ARG A 397 -20.04 -9.78 -2.87
CA ARG A 397 -21.45 -10.14 -3.14
C ARG A 397 -21.89 -9.82 -4.55
N SER A 398 -21.05 -9.23 -5.38
CA SER A 398 -21.37 -8.93 -6.77
C SER A 398 -21.27 -10.18 -7.64
N GLU A 399 -22.07 -10.23 -8.71
CA GLU A 399 -22.04 -11.35 -9.66
C GLU A 399 -20.71 -11.41 -10.43
N ASP A 400 -20.18 -10.25 -10.84
CA ASP A 400 -18.98 -10.16 -11.67
C ASP A 400 -17.67 -10.33 -10.90
N PHE A 401 -17.61 -9.92 -9.60
CA PHE A 401 -16.37 -9.79 -8.84
C PHE A 401 -16.42 -10.48 -7.48
N GLY A 402 -17.26 -11.51 -7.32
CA GLY A 402 -17.40 -12.26 -6.07
C GLY A 402 -16.17 -13.10 -5.71
N ASP A 403 -15.32 -13.42 -6.68
CA ASP A 403 -14.09 -14.15 -6.44
C ASP A 403 -13.11 -13.34 -5.58
N PRO A 404 -12.48 -13.96 -4.56
CA PRO A 404 -11.49 -13.29 -3.69
C PRO A 404 -10.34 -12.61 -4.43
N VAL A 405 -9.98 -13.06 -5.63
CA VAL A 405 -8.93 -12.44 -6.43
C VAL A 405 -9.18 -10.96 -6.70
N TYR A 406 -10.45 -10.54 -6.75
CA TYR A 406 -10.86 -9.18 -7.08
C TYR A 406 -10.97 -8.24 -5.86
N TRP A 407 -11.28 -8.75 -4.66
CA TRP A 407 -11.56 -7.91 -3.48
C TRP A 407 -10.61 -8.13 -2.30
N ALA A 408 -9.98 -9.31 -2.22
CA ALA A 408 -9.08 -9.62 -1.12
C ALA A 408 -7.70 -8.93 -1.20
N PRO A 409 -7.17 -8.45 -2.35
CA PRO A 409 -5.87 -7.78 -2.38
C PRO A 409 -5.86 -6.45 -1.66
N PHE A 410 -6.96 -5.74 -1.55
CA PHE A 410 -6.99 -4.41 -0.95
C PHE A 410 -6.75 -4.43 0.55
N ILE A 411 -5.71 -3.75 0.99
CA ILE A 411 -5.33 -3.61 2.40
C ILE A 411 -5.13 -2.13 2.76
N MET A 412 -5.43 -1.78 4.01
CA MET A 412 -5.12 -0.47 4.58
C MET A 412 -3.97 -0.62 5.55
N LEU A 413 -2.99 0.28 5.44
CA LEU A 413 -1.87 0.42 6.36
C LEU A 413 -1.96 1.78 7.04
N ASP A 414 -1.93 1.78 8.38
CA ASP A 414 -1.91 2.99 9.21
C ASP A 414 -0.54 3.22 9.82
#